data_7e7a0eb220f0be98d9b5bb0e82815507
#
_entry.id   7e7a0eb220f0be98d9b5bb0e82815507
#
_cell.length_a   1.000
_cell.length_b   1.000
_cell.length_c   1.000
_cell.angle_alpha   90.00
_cell.angle_beta   90.00
_cell.angle_gamma   90.00
#
_symmetry.space_group_name_H-M   'P 1'
#
loop_
_entity.id
_entity.type
_entity.pdbx_description
1 polymer ?
#
loop_
_entity_poly.entity_id
_entity_poly.type
_entity_poly.pdbx_seq_one_letter_code
_entity_poly.pdbx_strand_id
1 'polypeptide(L)'
;DGIGDTIRVSLSEAPEKELPVARALVDYFADEQHSIRYAKSTQVKVEGKTVYYSNDDTDWASYQLHAAAECGRLLWDHNCTELVLSNVHFAAEDLVRLSKDILQAARVRMYKTEYISCPGCGRTLFDLEQTIAEVKAATAHLQGLKIGIMGCIVNGPGEMADADYGYVGAGRGKVSLYKGKE
;
A
#
# COMPACT_ATOMS: atom_id res chain seq x y z
N ASP A 1 -10.29 13.37 -9.62
CA ASP A 1 -11.66 13.93 -9.64
C ASP A 1 -11.68 15.46 -9.48
N GLY A 2 -10.53 16.13 -9.26
CA GLY A 2 -10.44 17.58 -9.08
C GLY A 2 -11.16 18.11 -7.82
N ILE A 3 -11.32 17.28 -6.80
CA ILE A 3 -11.97 17.64 -5.54
C ILE A 3 -10.91 17.93 -4.48
N GLY A 4 -10.92 19.15 -3.93
CA GLY A 4 -9.99 19.61 -2.89
C GLY A 4 -8.67 20.14 -3.43
N ASP A 5 -7.96 20.90 -2.59
CA ASP A 5 -6.73 21.62 -2.93
C ASP A 5 -5.48 20.96 -2.33
N THR A 6 -5.65 19.92 -1.53
CA THR A 6 -4.56 19.22 -0.83
C THR A 6 -4.77 17.72 -0.83
N ILE A 7 -3.67 16.98 -0.80
CA ILE A 7 -3.69 15.54 -0.53
C ILE A 7 -2.90 15.23 0.74
N ARG A 8 -3.22 14.12 1.37
CA ARG A 8 -2.45 13.55 2.48
C ARG A 8 -1.93 12.20 2.08
N VAL A 9 -0.62 12.03 2.23
CA VAL A 9 0.05 10.73 2.16
C VAL A 9 0.57 10.41 3.56
N SER A 10 0.49 9.18 3.99
CA SER A 10 1.03 8.71 5.26
C SER A 10 1.67 7.36 5.04
N LEU A 11 2.97 7.29 5.26
CA LEU A 11 3.77 6.08 5.17
C LEU A 11 4.22 5.64 6.56
N SER A 12 4.66 4.38 6.69
CA SER A 12 5.30 3.87 7.93
C SER A 12 6.81 4.16 7.97
N GLU A 13 7.29 4.95 7.02
CA GLU A 13 8.69 5.33 6.86
C GLU A 13 8.92 6.77 7.33
N ALA A 14 10.18 7.24 7.24
CA ALA A 14 10.53 8.62 7.58
C ALA A 14 9.71 9.63 6.76
N PRO A 15 9.21 10.74 7.37
CA PRO A 15 8.26 11.66 6.73
C PRO A 15 8.74 12.27 5.42
N GLU A 16 10.04 12.46 5.24
CA GLU A 16 10.63 12.98 4.00
C GLU A 16 10.37 12.07 2.79
N LYS A 17 10.13 10.79 3.00
CA LYS A 17 9.79 9.83 1.94
C LYS A 17 8.34 9.97 1.44
N GLU A 18 7.50 10.66 2.18
CA GLU A 18 6.12 10.95 1.77
C GLU A 18 6.06 11.98 0.63
N LEU A 19 7.01 12.93 0.60
CA LEU A 19 7.01 14.03 -0.37
C LEU A 19 7.11 13.58 -1.83
N PRO A 20 8.05 12.69 -2.21
CA PRO A 20 8.12 12.18 -3.58
C PRO A 20 6.85 11.46 -4.01
N VAL A 21 6.27 10.63 -3.13
CA VAL A 21 5.04 9.89 -3.40
C VAL A 21 3.86 10.85 -3.57
N ALA A 22 3.71 11.82 -2.66
CA ALA A 22 2.66 12.82 -2.74
C ALA A 22 2.76 13.65 -4.03
N ARG A 23 3.96 14.10 -4.39
CA ARG A 23 4.20 14.86 -5.62
C ARG A 23 3.86 14.05 -6.86
N ALA A 24 4.33 12.82 -6.92
CA ALA A 24 4.06 11.95 -8.05
C ALA A 24 2.57 11.64 -8.23
N LEU A 25 1.81 11.46 -7.13
CA LEU A 25 0.35 11.31 -7.19
C LEU A 25 -0.34 12.58 -7.70
N VAL A 26 0.09 13.76 -7.22
CA VAL A 26 -0.47 15.04 -7.71
C VAL A 26 -0.19 15.22 -9.20
N ASP A 27 1.07 15.01 -9.62
CA ASP A 27 1.48 15.19 -11.00
C ASP A 27 0.78 14.19 -11.94
N TYR A 28 0.55 12.95 -11.45
CA TYR A 28 -0.21 11.94 -12.17
C TYR A 28 -1.66 12.35 -12.43
N PHE A 29 -2.34 12.97 -11.45
CA PHE A 29 -3.75 13.35 -11.57
C PHE A 29 -3.98 14.82 -12.01
N ALA A 30 -2.92 15.63 -12.12
CA ALA A 30 -3.05 17.05 -12.49
C ALA A 30 -3.37 17.29 -13.97
N ASP A 31 -3.17 16.31 -14.83
CA ASP A 31 -3.40 16.43 -16.26
C ASP A 31 -4.62 15.62 -16.70
N GLU A 32 -5.64 16.27 -17.23
CA GLU A 32 -6.85 15.61 -17.75
C GLU A 32 -6.57 14.67 -18.95
N GLN A 33 -5.37 14.77 -19.52
CA GLN A 33 -4.86 13.88 -20.57
C GLN A 33 -3.89 12.82 -20.04
N HIS A 34 -4.14 12.27 -18.90
CA HIS A 34 -3.27 11.41 -18.09
C HIS A 34 -2.50 10.31 -18.79
N SER A 35 -3.04 9.79 -19.87
CA SER A 35 -2.43 8.66 -20.59
C SER A 35 -1.18 9.02 -21.40
N ILE A 36 -0.79 10.29 -21.48
CA ILE A 36 0.20 10.74 -22.47
C ILE A 36 1.54 11.13 -21.85
N ARG A 37 1.62 11.44 -20.55
CA ARG A 37 2.84 12.00 -19.93
C ARG A 37 3.83 10.98 -19.39
N TYR A 38 3.39 9.81 -18.98
CA TYR A 38 4.24 8.95 -18.16
C TYR A 38 5.06 7.91 -18.91
N ALA A 39 4.65 7.51 -20.08
CA ALA A 39 5.54 6.84 -21.03
C ALA A 39 4.88 6.85 -22.41
N LYS A 40 5.60 7.27 -23.42
CA LYS A 40 5.13 7.24 -24.82
C LYS A 40 4.75 5.83 -25.32
N SER A 41 5.07 4.81 -24.52
CA SER A 41 4.88 3.38 -24.81
C SER A 41 3.95 2.66 -23.83
N THR A 42 3.22 3.40 -22.95
CA THR A 42 2.26 2.74 -22.04
C THR A 42 1.16 2.04 -22.83
N GLN A 43 1.03 0.74 -22.59
CA GLN A 43 -0.04 -0.09 -23.14
C GLN A 43 -0.84 -0.68 -21.97
N VAL A 44 -2.14 -0.48 -22.03
CA VAL A 44 -3.08 -1.03 -21.06
C VAL A 44 -4.18 -1.76 -21.79
N LYS A 45 -4.49 -2.98 -21.35
CA LYS A 45 -5.56 -3.80 -21.93
C LYS A 45 -6.30 -4.55 -20.84
N VAL A 46 -7.62 -4.59 -20.93
CA VAL A 46 -8.46 -5.42 -20.06
C VAL A 46 -9.05 -6.55 -20.90
N GLU A 47 -8.82 -7.78 -20.50
CA GLU A 47 -9.37 -8.97 -21.13
C GLU A 47 -9.98 -9.87 -20.06
N GLY A 48 -11.30 -10.05 -20.14
CA GLY A 48 -12.03 -10.82 -19.14
C GLY A 48 -11.87 -10.24 -17.73
N LYS A 49 -11.17 -10.95 -16.86
CA LYS A 49 -10.88 -10.54 -15.48
C LYS A 49 -9.40 -10.13 -15.27
N THR A 50 -8.65 -9.97 -16.34
CA THR A 50 -7.22 -9.68 -16.29
C THR A 50 -6.92 -8.30 -16.85
N VAL A 51 -6.15 -7.51 -16.10
CA VAL A 51 -5.52 -6.27 -16.56
C VAL A 51 -4.10 -6.60 -17.03
N TYR A 52 -3.76 -6.20 -18.23
CA TYR A 52 -2.41 -6.24 -18.80
C TYR A 52 -1.85 -4.83 -18.84
N TYR A 53 -0.64 -4.64 -18.33
CA TYR A 53 0.03 -3.34 -18.30
C TYR A 53 1.48 -3.49 -18.71
N SER A 54 1.93 -2.61 -19.59
CA SER A 54 3.34 -2.47 -19.94
C SER A 54 3.71 -1.03 -20.21
N ASN A 55 4.93 -0.65 -19.92
CA ASN A 55 5.56 0.59 -20.34
C ASN A 55 7.09 0.40 -20.44
N ASP A 56 7.81 1.45 -20.80
CA ASP A 56 9.26 1.48 -20.97
C ASP A 56 10.01 2.26 -19.88
N ASP A 57 9.40 2.46 -18.71
CA ASP A 57 10.09 3.05 -17.56
C ASP A 57 11.37 2.27 -17.25
N THR A 58 12.47 3.00 -17.03
CA THR A 58 13.77 2.44 -16.65
C THR A 58 14.06 2.60 -15.16
N ASP A 59 13.29 3.46 -14.46
CA ASP A 59 13.35 3.64 -13.02
C ASP A 59 12.25 2.81 -12.34
N TRP A 60 12.68 1.96 -11.39
CA TRP A 60 11.77 1.05 -10.70
C TRP A 60 10.70 1.77 -9.90
N ALA A 61 11.03 2.86 -9.20
CA ALA A 61 10.08 3.61 -8.38
C ALA A 61 8.98 4.27 -9.25
N SER A 62 9.37 4.83 -10.39
CA SER A 62 8.44 5.38 -11.39
C SER A 62 7.53 4.28 -11.95
N TYR A 63 8.10 3.13 -12.33
CA TYR A 63 7.31 2.00 -12.84
C TYR A 63 6.28 1.51 -11.82
N GLN A 64 6.70 1.33 -10.55
CA GLN A 64 5.79 0.92 -9.47
C GLN A 64 4.62 1.88 -9.32
N LEU A 65 4.90 3.18 -9.31
CA LEU A 65 3.88 4.21 -9.14
C LEU A 65 2.90 4.23 -10.31
N HIS A 66 3.41 4.25 -11.53
CA HIS A 66 2.58 4.29 -12.74
C HIS A 66 1.71 3.02 -12.86
N ALA A 67 2.31 1.85 -12.66
CA ALA A 67 1.58 0.59 -12.68
C ALA A 67 0.50 0.54 -11.58
N ALA A 68 0.81 0.99 -10.37
CA ALA A 68 -0.15 0.99 -9.27
C ALA A 68 -1.34 1.94 -9.53
N ALA A 69 -1.06 3.15 -10.01
CA ALA A 69 -2.09 4.15 -10.28
C ALA A 69 -3.03 3.71 -11.41
N GLU A 70 -2.48 3.26 -12.54
CA GLU A 70 -3.28 2.82 -13.70
C GLU A 70 -4.04 1.52 -13.41
N CYS A 71 -3.32 0.50 -12.94
CA CYS A 71 -3.93 -0.81 -12.76
C CYS A 71 -4.89 -0.85 -11.57
N GLY A 72 -4.59 -0.13 -10.48
CA GLY A 72 -5.46 -0.09 -9.31
C GLY A 72 -6.86 0.38 -9.64
N ARG A 73 -6.96 1.45 -10.42
CA ARG A 73 -8.24 1.97 -10.92
C ARG A 73 -8.97 0.93 -11.80
N LEU A 74 -8.27 0.35 -12.76
CA LEU A 74 -8.87 -0.61 -13.70
C LEU A 74 -9.34 -1.89 -13.01
N LEU A 75 -8.62 -2.36 -11.98
CA LEU A 75 -9.03 -3.50 -11.18
C LEU A 75 -10.41 -3.28 -10.54
N TRP A 76 -10.67 -2.06 -10.07
CA TRP A 76 -11.95 -1.69 -9.44
C TRP A 76 -13.05 -1.43 -10.48
N ASP A 77 -12.78 -0.58 -11.46
CA ASP A 77 -13.77 -0.15 -12.45
C ASP A 77 -14.30 -1.33 -13.30
N HIS A 78 -13.44 -2.32 -13.59
CA HIS A 78 -13.80 -3.50 -14.39
C HIS A 78 -13.98 -4.77 -13.55
N ASN A 79 -13.91 -4.68 -12.23
CA ASN A 79 -14.02 -5.83 -11.31
C ASN A 79 -13.07 -6.98 -11.73
N CYS A 80 -11.82 -6.61 -12.07
CA CYS A 80 -10.77 -7.55 -12.45
C CYS A 80 -10.15 -8.21 -11.22
N THR A 81 -9.65 -9.43 -11.39
CA THR A 81 -9.08 -10.24 -10.30
C THR A 81 -7.64 -10.68 -10.57
N GLU A 82 -7.10 -10.33 -11.73
CA GLU A 82 -5.75 -10.70 -12.15
C GLU A 82 -5.05 -9.50 -12.78
N LEU A 83 -3.73 -9.46 -12.62
CA LEU A 83 -2.87 -8.40 -13.13
C LEU A 83 -1.59 -9.02 -13.70
N VAL A 84 -1.29 -8.67 -14.94
CA VAL A 84 -0.06 -9.04 -15.64
C VAL A 84 0.73 -7.78 -15.96
N LEU A 85 1.93 -7.67 -15.38
CA LEU A 85 2.86 -6.57 -15.63
C LEU A 85 3.97 -7.03 -16.57
N SER A 86 4.39 -6.17 -17.48
CA SER A 86 5.49 -6.41 -18.41
C SER A 86 6.35 -5.16 -18.58
N ASN A 87 7.67 -5.34 -18.49
CA ASN A 87 8.66 -4.31 -18.79
C ASN A 87 10.01 -5.01 -19.08
N VAL A 88 10.75 -4.54 -20.09
CA VAL A 88 11.99 -5.18 -20.54
C VAL A 88 13.20 -4.89 -19.64
N HIS A 89 13.10 -3.89 -18.76
CA HIS A 89 14.20 -3.44 -17.90
C HIS A 89 14.21 -4.12 -16.53
N PHE A 90 13.15 -4.85 -16.15
CA PHE A 90 13.00 -5.43 -14.82
C PHE A 90 12.86 -6.95 -14.88
N ALA A 91 13.32 -7.62 -13.83
CA ALA A 91 13.23 -9.06 -13.71
C ALA A 91 11.76 -9.54 -13.61
N ALA A 92 11.45 -10.68 -14.19
CA ALA A 92 10.10 -11.23 -14.17
C ALA A 92 9.58 -11.49 -12.76
N GLU A 93 10.46 -11.91 -11.85
CA GLU A 93 10.12 -12.15 -10.44
C GLU A 93 9.68 -10.86 -9.72
N ASP A 94 10.33 -9.73 -10.04
CA ASP A 94 9.97 -8.42 -9.46
C ASP A 94 8.63 -7.94 -9.99
N LEU A 95 8.36 -8.11 -11.28
CA LEU A 95 7.08 -7.78 -11.90
C LEU A 95 5.94 -8.63 -11.32
N VAL A 96 6.15 -9.92 -11.11
CA VAL A 96 5.18 -10.82 -10.48
C VAL A 96 4.95 -10.42 -9.01
N ARG A 97 6.00 -10.03 -8.28
CA ARG A 97 5.87 -9.53 -6.91
C ARG A 97 5.05 -8.25 -6.88
N LEU A 98 5.36 -7.28 -7.73
CA LEU A 98 4.64 -6.03 -7.82
C LEU A 98 3.17 -6.23 -8.19
N SER A 99 2.85 -7.11 -9.14
CA SER A 99 1.45 -7.40 -9.48
C SER A 99 0.65 -7.96 -8.30
N LYS A 100 1.26 -8.83 -7.48
CA LYS A 100 0.65 -9.32 -6.24
C LYS A 100 0.45 -8.20 -5.21
N ASP A 101 1.42 -7.30 -5.08
CA ASP A 101 1.35 -6.17 -4.15
C ASP A 101 0.24 -5.19 -4.57
N ILE A 102 0.09 -4.89 -5.86
CA ILE A 102 -1.01 -4.06 -6.38
C ILE A 102 -2.37 -4.74 -6.17
N LEU A 103 -2.51 -6.03 -6.47
CA LEU A 103 -3.75 -6.79 -6.24
C LEU A 103 -4.14 -6.79 -4.76
N GLN A 104 -3.17 -6.91 -3.85
CA GLN A 104 -3.42 -6.84 -2.41
C GLN A 104 -3.77 -5.42 -1.95
N ALA A 105 -3.07 -4.39 -2.43
CA ALA A 105 -3.38 -2.99 -2.12
C ALA A 105 -4.78 -2.61 -2.61
N ALA A 106 -5.20 -3.10 -3.77
CA ALA A 106 -6.55 -2.95 -4.31
C ALA A 106 -7.60 -3.84 -3.60
N ARG A 107 -7.21 -4.61 -2.59
CA ARG A 107 -8.06 -5.56 -1.83
C ARG A 107 -8.75 -6.62 -2.70
N VAL A 108 -8.17 -6.94 -3.83
CA VAL A 108 -8.67 -7.96 -4.75
C VAL A 108 -8.28 -9.36 -4.29
N ARG A 109 -7.03 -9.51 -3.81
CA ARG A 109 -6.50 -10.80 -3.36
C ARG A 109 -5.40 -10.61 -2.32
N MET A 110 -5.44 -11.42 -1.25
CA MET A 110 -4.43 -11.41 -0.19
C MET A 110 -3.34 -12.46 -0.49
N TYR A 111 -2.09 -12.03 -0.50
CA TYR A 111 -0.92 -12.89 -0.73
C TYR A 111 0.01 -13.00 0.48
N LYS A 112 -0.01 -11.99 1.35
CA LYS A 112 0.82 -11.89 2.54
C LYS A 112 0.03 -11.28 3.70
N THR A 113 0.57 -11.31 4.91
CA THR A 113 0.03 -10.58 6.07
C THR A 113 -0.03 -9.09 5.75
N GLU A 114 -1.18 -8.45 5.99
CA GLU A 114 -1.32 -7.00 5.95
C GLU A 114 -1.04 -6.42 7.33
N TYR A 115 -0.24 -5.35 7.39
CA TYR A 115 0.05 -4.66 8.64
C TYR A 115 -0.54 -3.26 8.60
N ILE A 116 -1.30 -2.92 9.64
CA ILE A 116 -1.88 -1.60 9.84
C ILE A 116 -1.14 -0.98 11.02
N SER A 117 -0.38 0.08 10.79
CA SER A 117 0.35 0.76 11.85
C SER A 117 0.08 2.26 11.84
N CYS A 118 0.03 2.87 13.03
CA CYS A 118 0.00 4.32 13.12
C CYS A 118 1.42 4.89 12.97
N PRO A 119 1.56 6.17 12.55
CA PRO A 119 2.88 6.82 12.42
C PRO A 119 3.55 7.15 13.77
N GLY A 120 2.89 6.83 14.90
CA GLY A 120 3.34 7.22 16.21
C GLY A 120 2.94 8.65 16.59
N CYS A 121 2.91 8.95 17.87
CA CYS A 121 2.66 10.30 18.39
C CYS A 121 3.21 10.39 19.83
N GLY A 122 3.08 11.56 20.50
CA GLY A 122 3.53 11.76 21.87
C GLY A 122 2.87 10.87 22.92
N ARG A 123 1.88 10.06 22.57
CA ARG A 123 1.24 9.05 23.42
C ARG A 123 1.88 7.67 23.28
N THR A 124 2.76 7.47 22.30
CA THR A 124 3.52 6.22 22.13
C THR A 124 4.64 6.18 23.17
N LEU A 125 4.64 5.17 24.03
CA LEU A 125 5.55 5.05 25.17
C LEU A 125 6.55 3.91 25.02
N PHE A 126 6.78 3.45 23.79
CA PHE A 126 7.73 2.40 23.40
C PHE A 126 8.27 2.67 22.00
N ASP A 127 9.32 1.97 21.59
CA ASP A 127 9.85 2.03 20.25
C ASP A 127 8.91 1.32 19.29
N LEU A 128 8.08 2.11 18.57
CA LEU A 128 7.07 1.61 17.66
C LEU A 128 7.69 0.99 16.41
N GLU A 129 8.76 1.60 15.86
CA GLU A 129 9.42 1.10 14.64
C GLU A 129 10.05 -0.27 14.89
N GLN A 130 10.78 -0.42 16.01
CA GLN A 130 11.34 -1.69 16.42
C GLN A 130 10.25 -2.73 16.65
N THR A 131 9.17 -2.37 17.35
CA THR A 131 8.05 -3.28 17.60
C THR A 131 7.37 -3.73 16.29
N ILE A 132 7.18 -2.82 15.34
CA ILE A 132 6.64 -3.16 14.00
C ILE A 132 7.56 -4.17 13.32
N ALA A 133 8.88 -3.96 13.35
CA ALA A 133 9.84 -4.88 12.74
C ALA A 133 9.80 -6.28 13.39
N GLU A 134 9.75 -6.34 14.71
CA GLU A 134 9.68 -7.60 15.48
C GLU A 134 8.38 -8.36 15.21
N VAL A 135 7.23 -7.68 15.25
CA VAL A 135 5.93 -8.31 14.95
C VAL A 135 5.89 -8.79 13.50
N LYS A 136 6.37 -8.00 12.54
CA LYS A 136 6.47 -8.40 11.14
C LYS A 136 7.34 -9.65 10.98
N ALA A 137 8.51 -9.68 11.60
CA ALA A 137 9.42 -10.84 11.54
C ALA A 137 8.77 -12.12 12.10
N ALA A 138 8.02 -11.99 13.19
CA ALA A 138 7.36 -13.13 13.85
C ALA A 138 6.12 -13.63 13.11
N THR A 139 5.45 -12.80 12.30
CA THR A 139 4.13 -13.10 11.74
C THR A 139 4.06 -13.09 10.21
N ALA A 140 5.17 -12.81 9.51
CA ALA A 140 5.22 -12.71 8.04
C ALA A 140 4.77 -14.00 7.31
N HIS A 141 4.83 -15.15 7.98
CA HIS A 141 4.39 -16.43 7.45
C HIS A 141 2.85 -16.63 7.51
N LEU A 142 2.13 -15.77 8.23
CA LEU A 142 0.68 -15.86 8.43
C LEU A 142 -0.05 -15.15 7.28
N GLN A 143 -0.24 -15.85 6.16
CA GLN A 143 -0.91 -15.26 4.99
C GLN A 143 -2.39 -15.00 5.23
N GLY A 144 -2.90 -13.93 4.64
CA GLY A 144 -4.33 -13.59 4.65
C GLY A 144 -4.83 -12.96 5.95
N LEU A 145 -3.95 -12.65 6.91
CA LEU A 145 -4.30 -11.94 8.13
C LEU A 145 -4.00 -10.44 8.03
N LYS A 146 -4.76 -9.66 8.78
CA LYS A 146 -4.52 -8.24 9.04
C LYS A 146 -4.12 -8.05 10.49
N ILE A 147 -2.96 -7.47 10.73
CA ILE A 147 -2.41 -7.24 12.07
C ILE A 147 -2.23 -5.74 12.29
N GLY A 148 -2.93 -5.21 13.31
CA GLY A 148 -2.79 -3.83 13.76
C GLY A 148 -1.63 -3.69 14.75
N ILE A 149 -0.77 -2.66 14.58
CA ILE A 149 0.30 -2.34 15.53
C ILE A 149 0.20 -0.85 15.84
N MET A 150 -0.32 -0.52 17.02
CA MET A 150 -0.71 0.83 17.39
C MET A 150 0.04 1.34 18.61
N GLY A 151 0.54 2.56 18.53
CA GLY A 151 1.32 3.19 19.58
C GLY A 151 0.52 3.51 20.84
N CYS A 152 -0.81 3.67 20.76
CA CYS A 152 -1.63 4.00 21.92
C CYS A 152 -3.07 3.50 21.82
N ILE A 153 -3.70 3.31 22.98
CA ILE A 153 -5.11 2.85 23.11
C ILE A 153 -6.15 3.93 22.69
N VAL A 154 -5.75 5.20 22.54
CA VAL A 154 -6.72 6.28 22.31
C VAL A 154 -7.32 6.19 20.91
N ASN A 155 -6.48 6.12 19.88
CA ASN A 155 -6.92 6.02 18.49
C ASN A 155 -6.74 4.63 17.90
N GLY A 156 -5.79 3.86 18.47
CA GLY A 156 -5.38 2.57 17.93
C GLY A 156 -6.53 1.61 17.63
N PRO A 157 -7.44 1.34 18.57
CA PRO A 157 -8.55 0.43 18.32
C PRO A 157 -9.46 0.86 17.15
N GLY A 158 -9.67 2.17 16.97
CA GLY A 158 -10.44 2.69 15.84
C GLY A 158 -9.70 2.59 14.51
N GLU A 159 -8.40 2.88 14.50
CA GLU A 159 -7.56 2.84 13.29
C GLU A 159 -7.32 1.43 12.77
N MET A 160 -7.39 0.41 13.64
CA MET A 160 -7.26 -0.99 13.28
C MET A 160 -8.58 -1.77 13.32
N ALA A 161 -9.72 -1.11 13.21
CA ALA A 161 -11.05 -1.72 13.44
C ALA A 161 -11.37 -2.93 12.53
N ASP A 162 -10.70 -3.05 11.39
CA ASP A 162 -10.80 -4.19 10.47
C ASP A 162 -9.62 -5.18 10.55
N ALA A 163 -8.76 -5.06 11.57
CA ALA A 163 -7.68 -6.01 11.82
C ALA A 163 -8.20 -7.28 12.49
N ASP A 164 -7.62 -8.43 12.14
CA ASP A 164 -7.89 -9.71 12.79
C ASP A 164 -7.26 -9.78 14.19
N TYR A 165 -6.08 -9.19 14.33
CA TYR A 165 -5.34 -9.09 15.59
C TYR A 165 -4.73 -7.69 15.76
N GLY A 166 -4.62 -7.25 17.00
CA GLY A 166 -4.04 -5.96 17.34
C GLY A 166 -3.04 -6.02 18.49
N TYR A 167 -1.92 -5.31 18.32
CA TYR A 167 -0.95 -5.00 19.35
C TYR A 167 -1.00 -3.50 19.63
N VAL A 168 -1.46 -3.11 20.81
CA VAL A 168 -1.78 -1.71 21.12
C VAL A 168 -1.10 -1.28 22.42
N GLY A 169 -0.35 -0.18 22.37
CA GLY A 169 0.25 0.40 23.57
C GLY A 169 -0.82 0.86 24.55
N ALA A 170 -0.79 0.32 25.78
CA ALA A 170 -1.77 0.62 26.82
C ALA A 170 -1.20 1.45 28.00
N GLY A 171 0.10 1.79 27.95
CA GLY A 171 0.81 2.55 28.98
C GLY A 171 2.28 2.13 29.04
N ARG A 172 3.05 2.69 30.00
CA ARG A 172 4.45 2.33 30.18
C ARG A 172 4.60 0.83 30.48
N GLY A 173 5.32 0.11 29.61
CA GLY A 173 5.58 -1.32 29.76
C GLY A 173 4.33 -2.20 29.68
N LYS A 174 3.23 -1.67 29.14
CA LYS A 174 1.97 -2.39 29.00
C LYS A 174 1.47 -2.32 27.58
N VAL A 175 0.97 -3.45 27.09
CA VAL A 175 0.29 -3.57 25.81
C VAL A 175 -1.05 -4.27 26.00
N SER A 176 -2.00 -3.96 25.15
CA SER A 176 -3.24 -4.71 25.00
C SER A 176 -3.18 -5.49 23.68
N LEU A 177 -3.55 -6.75 23.75
CA LEU A 177 -3.70 -7.59 22.58
C LEU A 177 -5.19 -7.71 22.25
N TYR A 178 -5.52 -7.56 20.99
CA TYR A 178 -6.88 -7.62 20.46
C TYR A 178 -7.01 -8.80 19.51
N LYS A 179 -8.19 -9.41 19.52
CA LYS A 179 -8.63 -10.38 18.52
C LYS A 179 -9.97 -9.90 17.97
N GLY A 180 -9.95 -9.42 16.73
CA GLY A 180 -11.09 -8.69 16.18
C GLY A 180 -11.35 -7.41 16.97
N LYS A 181 -12.55 -7.25 17.47
CA LYS A 181 -12.97 -6.07 18.24
C LYS A 181 -12.86 -6.24 19.77
N GLU A 182 -12.38 -7.40 20.23
CA GLU A 182 -12.28 -7.74 21.67
C GLU A 182 -10.83 -7.68 22.18
#